data_9017e2c1cabca45d3bd793d6b7002a40
#
_entry.id   9017e2c1cabca45d3bd793d6b7002a40
#
_cell.length_a   1.000
_cell.length_b   1.000
_cell.length_c   1.000
_cell.angle_alpha   90.00
_cell.angle_beta   90.00
_cell.angle_gamma   90.00
#
_symmetry.space_group_name_H-M   'P 1'
#
loop_
_entity.id
_entity.type
_entity.pdbx_description
1 polymer ?
#
loop_
_entity_poly.entity_id
_entity_poly.type
_entity_poly.pdbx_seq_one_letter_code
_entity_poly.pdbx_strand_id
1 'polypeptide(L)'
;MTPLYNGKVFRFKAKTAWKVYQESRRRSCRTYEALENRPFLQYVEKRFQEDKWSLDACVGRALEEGRYDRSEILCTKTLYNYVDLGLLHIKNIDLPQKLSRNTKIHKNKENKRVLGRSIEERPDEVDTREEFGHWETDLVIGQKSGKDDVLLTLLERKTRDFSIIRLPGKSSDSVLNAFQKIQSELGDSFSKVFRSITMDNGSEFSRMAELEAGIGTKVYFTHPYTSCEKGSIENHNGLIRRFIPKGKRIADYSEDDILAVELWANNLPRKILGYKTPDEVFEAEMNRIYATAQPSAGFDRR
;
A
#
# COMPACT_ATOMS: atom_id res chain seq x y z
N MET A 1 2.44 -38.98 -58.72
CA MET A 1 1.09 -38.83 -59.30
C MET A 1 0.37 -37.72 -58.54
N THR A 2 0.01 -36.63 -59.22
CA THR A 2 -0.78 -35.53 -58.60
C THR A 2 -2.25 -35.95 -58.60
N PRO A 3 -2.95 -35.92 -57.48
CA PRO A 3 -4.34 -36.31 -57.39
C PRO A 3 -5.23 -35.40 -58.25
N LEU A 4 -6.12 -36.01 -59.05
CA LEU A 4 -7.14 -35.33 -59.85
C LEU A 4 -8.43 -35.28 -59.01
N TYR A 5 -8.97 -34.08 -58.79
CA TYR A 5 -10.31 -33.89 -58.24
C TYR A 5 -11.19 -33.20 -59.28
N ASN A 6 -12.31 -33.84 -59.65
CA ASN A 6 -13.22 -33.38 -60.69
C ASN A 6 -12.54 -33.10 -62.08
N GLY A 7 -11.56 -33.91 -62.47
CA GLY A 7 -10.88 -33.78 -63.75
C GLY A 7 -9.95 -32.58 -63.91
N LYS A 8 -9.73 -31.81 -62.89
CA LYS A 8 -8.81 -30.66 -62.90
C LYS A 8 -7.52 -30.98 -62.17
N VAL A 9 -6.37 -30.70 -62.80
CA VAL A 9 -5.03 -30.84 -62.19
C VAL A 9 -4.78 -29.65 -61.28
N PHE A 10 -4.72 -29.87 -59.96
CA PHE A 10 -4.30 -28.85 -59.02
C PHE A 10 -2.77 -28.76 -59.02
N ARG A 11 -2.23 -27.68 -59.56
CA ARG A 11 -0.80 -27.37 -59.46
C ARG A 11 -0.57 -26.47 -58.26
N PHE A 12 0.28 -26.94 -57.33
CA PHE A 12 0.75 -26.12 -56.21
C PHE A 12 1.59 -24.95 -56.77
N LYS A 13 1.13 -23.73 -56.57
CA LYS A 13 1.87 -22.52 -56.92
C LYS A 13 2.42 -21.90 -55.64
N ALA A 14 3.72 -22.04 -55.41
CA ALA A 14 4.41 -21.52 -54.24
C ALA A 14 4.11 -20.04 -53.98
N LYS A 15 4.05 -19.21 -55.02
CA LYS A 15 3.69 -17.77 -54.90
C LYS A 15 2.28 -17.56 -54.37
N THR A 16 1.31 -18.40 -54.79
CA THR A 16 -0.07 -18.28 -54.30
C THR A 16 -0.15 -18.75 -52.83
N ALA A 17 0.52 -19.83 -52.47
CA ALA A 17 0.59 -20.31 -51.10
C ALA A 17 1.25 -19.27 -50.18
N TRP A 18 2.32 -18.64 -50.64
CA TRP A 18 2.99 -17.57 -49.90
C TRP A 18 2.08 -16.36 -49.67
N LYS A 19 1.33 -15.95 -50.71
CA LYS A 19 0.37 -14.84 -50.58
C LYS A 19 -0.73 -15.15 -49.56
N VAL A 20 -1.33 -16.35 -49.64
CA VAL A 20 -2.36 -16.80 -48.70
C VAL A 20 -1.79 -16.89 -47.28
N TYR A 21 -0.56 -17.38 -47.12
CA TYR A 21 0.12 -17.41 -45.84
C TYR A 21 0.33 -16.00 -45.27
N GLN A 22 0.80 -15.05 -46.05
CA GLN A 22 0.96 -13.66 -45.63
C GLN A 22 -0.37 -13.00 -45.26
N GLU A 23 -1.43 -13.24 -46.04
CA GLU A 23 -2.78 -12.74 -45.75
C GLU A 23 -3.34 -13.35 -44.45
N SER A 24 -3.15 -14.65 -44.23
CA SER A 24 -3.54 -15.33 -43.00
C SER A 24 -2.77 -14.80 -41.79
N ARG A 25 -1.47 -14.56 -41.94
CA ARG A 25 -0.68 -13.93 -40.88
C ARG A 25 -1.11 -12.52 -40.55
N ARG A 26 -1.48 -11.71 -41.55
CA ARG A 26 -2.03 -10.36 -41.34
C ARG A 26 -3.37 -10.40 -40.60
N ARG A 27 -4.23 -11.39 -40.87
CA ARG A 27 -5.50 -11.60 -40.17
C ARG A 27 -5.31 -12.13 -38.74
N SER A 28 -4.25 -12.89 -38.50
CA SER A 28 -3.92 -13.41 -37.17
C SER A 28 -3.10 -12.45 -36.32
N CYS A 29 -2.65 -11.31 -36.86
CA CYS A 29 -2.10 -10.23 -36.04
C CYS A 29 -3.23 -9.69 -35.16
N ARG A 30 -3.04 -9.74 -33.84
CA ARG A 30 -3.90 -9.03 -32.88
C ARG A 30 -3.93 -7.55 -33.31
N THR A 31 -5.08 -7.10 -33.77
CA THR A 31 -5.37 -5.67 -33.80
C THR A 31 -5.40 -5.22 -32.34
N TYR A 32 -4.70 -4.14 -32.04
CA TYR A 32 -4.76 -3.56 -30.69
C TYR A 32 -6.08 -2.76 -30.57
N GLU A 33 -7.21 -3.48 -30.64
CA GLU A 33 -8.57 -2.93 -30.49
C GLU A 33 -8.70 -2.04 -29.25
N ALA A 34 -7.87 -2.34 -28.25
CA ALA A 34 -7.86 -1.59 -27.02
C ALA A 34 -7.27 -0.17 -27.12
N LEU A 35 -6.58 0.18 -28.21
CA LEU A 35 -6.23 1.60 -28.46
C LEU A 35 -7.46 2.41 -28.86
N GLU A 36 -8.57 1.75 -29.22
CA GLU A 36 -9.86 2.39 -29.45
C GLU A 36 -10.53 2.83 -28.14
N ASN A 37 -10.24 2.17 -27.01
CA ASN A 37 -10.74 2.52 -25.67
C ASN A 37 -9.92 3.67 -25.05
N ARG A 38 -9.75 4.74 -25.79
CA ARG A 38 -8.99 5.94 -25.36
C ARG A 38 -9.42 6.52 -24.01
N PRO A 39 -10.72 6.61 -23.66
CA PRO A 39 -11.14 7.20 -22.37
C PRO A 39 -10.58 6.45 -21.16
N PHE A 40 -10.64 5.11 -21.15
CA PHE A 40 -10.08 4.32 -20.08
C PHE A 40 -8.55 4.40 -20.00
N LEU A 41 -7.86 4.36 -21.16
CA LEU A 41 -6.41 4.50 -21.20
C LEU A 41 -5.96 5.89 -20.71
N GLN A 42 -6.66 6.96 -21.09
CA GLN A 42 -6.41 8.31 -20.60
C GLN A 42 -6.60 8.41 -19.08
N TYR A 43 -7.64 7.77 -18.54
CA TYR A 43 -7.84 7.67 -17.10
C TYR A 43 -6.65 6.97 -16.43
N VAL A 44 -6.21 5.81 -16.96
CA VAL A 44 -5.06 5.08 -16.41
C VAL A 44 -3.79 5.92 -16.43
N GLU A 45 -3.49 6.57 -17.56
CA GLU A 45 -2.30 7.43 -17.69
C GLU A 45 -2.36 8.62 -16.71
N LYS A 46 -3.51 9.27 -16.61
CA LYS A 46 -3.71 10.37 -15.68
C LYS A 46 -3.49 9.93 -14.23
N ARG A 47 -4.15 8.85 -13.78
CA ARG A 47 -4.03 8.35 -12.41
C ARG A 47 -2.61 7.87 -12.09
N PHE A 48 -1.95 7.25 -13.06
CA PHE A 48 -0.57 6.84 -12.89
C PHE A 48 0.39 8.02 -12.76
N GLN A 49 0.23 9.06 -13.59
CA GLN A 49 1.14 10.21 -13.63
C GLN A 49 0.90 11.20 -12.49
N GLU A 50 -0.36 11.56 -12.23
CA GLU A 50 -0.72 12.55 -11.21
C GLU A 50 -0.77 11.94 -9.82
N ASP A 51 -1.56 10.87 -9.63
CA ASP A 51 -1.82 10.30 -8.31
C ASP A 51 -0.83 9.19 -7.94
N LYS A 52 0.09 8.82 -8.85
CA LYS A 52 1.08 7.74 -8.67
C LYS A 52 0.45 6.38 -8.35
N TRP A 53 -0.76 6.13 -8.85
CA TRP A 53 -1.42 4.84 -8.69
C TRP A 53 -0.71 3.75 -9.49
N SER A 54 -0.77 2.51 -9.00
CA SER A 54 -0.34 1.36 -9.80
C SER A 54 -1.36 1.05 -10.90
N LEU A 55 -0.92 0.39 -11.97
CA LEU A 55 -1.85 -0.03 -13.05
C LEU A 55 -2.95 -0.97 -12.52
N ASP A 56 -2.63 -1.79 -11.52
CA ASP A 56 -3.62 -2.66 -10.84
C ASP A 56 -4.67 -1.85 -10.07
N ALA A 57 -4.23 -0.81 -9.35
CA ALA A 57 -5.14 0.10 -8.64
C ALA A 57 -6.07 0.85 -9.60
N CYS A 58 -5.57 1.30 -10.75
CA CYS A 58 -6.39 1.96 -11.77
C CYS A 58 -7.52 1.04 -12.29
N VAL A 59 -7.18 -0.22 -12.61
CA VAL A 59 -8.16 -1.19 -13.08
C VAL A 59 -9.19 -1.51 -12.01
N GLY A 60 -8.72 -1.82 -10.79
CA GLY A 60 -9.59 -2.25 -9.72
C GLY A 60 -10.53 -1.13 -9.24
N ARG A 61 -10.03 0.09 -9.13
CA ARG A 61 -10.83 1.24 -8.73
C ARG A 61 -11.88 1.61 -9.80
N ALA A 62 -11.51 1.55 -11.07
CA ALA A 62 -12.45 1.78 -12.17
C ALA A 62 -13.62 0.78 -12.16
N LEU A 63 -13.34 -0.48 -11.78
CA LEU A 63 -14.36 -1.51 -11.62
C LEU A 63 -15.24 -1.26 -10.39
N GLU A 64 -14.65 -0.86 -9.27
CA GLU A 64 -15.35 -0.59 -8.02
C GLU A 64 -16.29 0.62 -8.15
N GLU A 65 -15.83 1.69 -8.78
CA GLU A 65 -16.62 2.90 -9.02
C GLU A 65 -17.72 2.71 -10.09
N GLY A 66 -17.65 1.66 -10.92
CA GLY A 66 -18.57 1.46 -12.03
C GLY A 66 -18.55 2.58 -13.09
N ARG A 67 -17.40 3.27 -13.21
CA ARG A 67 -17.24 4.43 -14.10
C ARG A 67 -17.24 4.06 -15.58
N TYR A 68 -16.85 2.85 -15.90
CA TYR A 68 -16.75 2.30 -17.25
C TYR A 68 -17.44 0.95 -17.32
N ASP A 69 -17.97 0.61 -18.48
CA ASP A 69 -18.48 -0.72 -18.70
C ASP A 69 -17.36 -1.77 -18.61
N ARG A 70 -17.70 -2.97 -18.16
CA ARG A 70 -16.73 -4.07 -18.00
C ARG A 70 -15.96 -4.38 -19.28
N SER A 71 -16.59 -4.20 -20.44
CA SER A 71 -15.98 -4.41 -21.76
C SER A 71 -14.95 -3.35 -22.15
N GLU A 72 -15.04 -2.16 -21.56
CA GLU A 72 -14.12 -1.04 -21.81
C GLU A 72 -12.87 -1.12 -20.94
N ILE A 73 -12.94 -1.82 -19.81
CA ILE A 73 -11.84 -1.94 -18.85
C ILE A 73 -10.88 -3.05 -19.26
N LEU A 74 -9.64 -2.66 -19.56
CA LEU A 74 -8.57 -3.62 -19.84
C LEU A 74 -8.04 -4.24 -18.55
N CYS A 75 -7.65 -5.53 -18.63
CA CYS A 75 -7.03 -6.16 -17.47
C CYS A 75 -5.61 -5.62 -17.21
N THR A 76 -5.19 -5.67 -15.96
CA THR A 76 -3.87 -5.20 -15.51
C THR A 76 -2.72 -5.75 -16.35
N LYS A 77 -2.77 -7.05 -16.72
CA LYS A 77 -1.74 -7.67 -17.55
C LYS A 77 -1.64 -7.04 -18.94
N THR A 78 -2.78 -6.67 -19.54
CA THR A 78 -2.82 -6.00 -20.84
C THR A 78 -2.17 -4.62 -20.75
N LEU A 79 -2.42 -3.87 -19.67
CA LEU A 79 -1.78 -2.57 -19.46
C LEU A 79 -0.26 -2.69 -19.34
N TYR A 80 0.26 -3.67 -18.57
CA TYR A 80 1.71 -3.92 -18.52
C TYR A 80 2.29 -4.29 -19.88
N ASN A 81 1.59 -5.12 -20.66
CA ASN A 81 2.02 -5.44 -22.02
C ASN A 81 2.08 -4.18 -22.91
N TYR A 82 1.14 -3.25 -22.75
CA TYR A 82 1.12 -2.00 -23.51
C TYR A 82 2.27 -1.06 -23.11
N VAL A 83 2.63 -1.03 -21.82
CA VAL A 83 3.85 -0.34 -21.36
C VAL A 83 5.10 -0.96 -21.99
N ASP A 84 5.21 -2.30 -22.00
CA ASP A 84 6.35 -3.01 -22.60
C ASP A 84 6.47 -2.77 -24.11
N LEU A 85 5.35 -2.63 -24.81
CA LEU A 85 5.27 -2.36 -26.26
C LEU A 85 5.39 -0.87 -26.59
N GLY A 86 5.47 0.03 -25.59
CA GLY A 86 5.55 1.47 -25.80
C GLY A 86 4.27 2.08 -26.37
N LEU A 87 3.10 1.48 -26.16
CA LEU A 87 1.81 1.94 -26.63
C LEU A 87 1.14 2.95 -25.68
N LEU A 88 1.67 3.12 -24.48
CA LEU A 88 1.25 4.11 -23.48
C LEU A 88 2.38 5.14 -23.29
N HIS A 89 2.02 6.32 -22.78
CA HIS A 89 3.01 7.31 -22.36
C HIS A 89 3.78 6.90 -21.10
N ILE A 90 3.33 5.86 -20.40
CA ILE A 90 4.01 5.24 -19.25
C ILE A 90 5.14 4.36 -19.77
N LYS A 91 6.34 4.53 -19.23
CA LYS A 91 7.54 3.76 -19.60
C LYS A 91 7.90 2.76 -18.50
N ASN A 92 8.67 1.74 -18.86
CA ASN A 92 9.18 0.74 -17.90
C ASN A 92 10.00 1.36 -16.75
N ILE A 93 10.67 2.49 -17.01
CA ILE A 93 11.45 3.22 -16.00
C ILE A 93 10.56 3.88 -14.94
N ASP A 94 9.31 4.18 -15.27
CA ASP A 94 8.35 4.82 -14.37
C ASP A 94 7.73 3.81 -13.38
N LEU A 95 7.93 2.49 -13.62
CA LEU A 95 7.42 1.42 -12.78
C LEU A 95 8.33 1.19 -11.57
N PRO A 96 7.89 1.49 -10.31
CA PRO A 96 8.77 1.51 -9.13
C PRO A 96 9.50 0.20 -8.83
N GLN A 97 8.88 -0.95 -9.13
CA GLN A 97 9.44 -2.26 -8.79
C GLN A 97 10.33 -2.85 -9.89
N LYS A 98 10.23 -2.39 -11.13
CA LYS A 98 10.95 -2.98 -12.27
C LYS A 98 12.46 -2.69 -12.22
N LEU A 99 12.86 -1.61 -11.53
CA LEU A 99 14.25 -1.18 -11.36
C LEU A 99 14.87 -1.63 -10.03
N SER A 100 14.09 -2.19 -9.11
CA SER A 100 14.56 -2.61 -7.80
C SER A 100 15.16 -4.00 -7.86
N ARG A 101 16.50 -4.11 -7.73
CA ARG A 101 17.20 -5.38 -7.54
C ARG A 101 17.73 -5.45 -6.11
N ASN A 102 17.28 -6.42 -5.33
CA ASN A 102 17.82 -6.67 -4.01
C ASN A 102 19.01 -7.64 -4.13
N THR A 103 20.24 -7.13 -3.94
CA THR A 103 21.48 -7.91 -4.05
C THR A 103 22.14 -8.20 -2.70
N LYS A 104 21.51 -7.80 -1.58
CA LYS A 104 22.11 -7.95 -0.25
C LYS A 104 21.68 -9.23 0.43
N ILE A 105 22.68 -10.06 0.78
CA ILE A 105 22.50 -11.21 1.67
C ILE A 105 22.49 -10.67 3.10
N HIS A 106 21.38 -10.82 3.82
CA HIS A 106 21.29 -10.47 5.23
C HIS A 106 21.98 -11.54 6.08
N LYS A 107 22.95 -11.13 6.91
CA LYS A 107 23.49 -11.96 7.98
C LYS A 107 22.58 -11.81 9.18
N ASN A 108 22.01 -12.91 9.67
CA ASN A 108 21.24 -12.92 10.91
C ASN A 108 22.17 -12.60 12.08
N LYS A 109 21.80 -11.59 12.88
CA LYS A 109 22.40 -11.31 14.17
C LYS A 109 21.38 -11.69 15.23
N GLU A 110 21.76 -12.55 16.16
CA GLU A 110 20.91 -12.89 17.28
C GLU A 110 21.06 -11.85 18.40
N ASN A 111 19.97 -11.24 18.80
CA ASN A 111 19.89 -10.41 20.00
C ASN A 111 18.71 -10.91 20.83
N LYS A 112 18.93 -11.15 22.13
CA LYS A 112 17.99 -11.89 23.00
C LYS A 112 17.19 -11.00 23.96
N ARG A 113 17.31 -9.66 23.90
CA ARG A 113 16.62 -8.77 24.84
C ARG A 113 15.27 -8.32 24.28
N VAL A 114 14.19 -8.60 24.99
CA VAL A 114 12.84 -8.09 24.73
C VAL A 114 12.54 -7.00 25.78
N LEU A 115 12.03 -5.84 25.32
CA LEU A 115 11.78 -4.67 26.19
C LEU A 115 10.48 -4.78 27.00
N GLY A 116 9.57 -5.67 26.64
CA GLY A 116 8.28 -5.86 27.29
C GLY A 116 7.63 -7.16 26.85
N ARG A 117 6.32 -7.15 26.66
CA ARG A 117 5.53 -8.32 26.23
C ARG A 117 5.92 -8.76 24.81
N SER A 118 6.23 -10.04 24.64
CA SER A 118 6.60 -10.61 23.35
C SER A 118 5.43 -10.61 22.36
N ILE A 119 5.75 -10.51 21.07
CA ILE A 119 4.75 -10.70 20.00
C ILE A 119 4.09 -12.09 20.07
N GLU A 120 4.75 -13.09 20.63
CA GLU A 120 4.18 -14.44 20.83
C GLU A 120 2.98 -14.43 21.77
N GLU A 121 2.87 -13.44 22.66
CA GLU A 121 1.72 -13.27 23.55
C GLU A 121 0.55 -12.51 22.87
N ARG A 122 0.76 -12.05 21.64
CA ARG A 122 -0.28 -11.36 20.87
C ARG A 122 -1.33 -12.35 20.40
N PRO A 123 -2.63 -12.09 20.60
CA PRO A 123 -3.70 -12.95 20.14
C PRO A 123 -3.64 -13.18 18.61
N ASP A 124 -3.93 -14.40 18.17
CA ASP A 124 -3.91 -14.78 16.74
C ASP A 124 -4.93 -13.99 15.92
N GLU A 125 -6.02 -13.53 16.55
CA GLU A 125 -7.03 -12.69 15.90
C GLU A 125 -6.44 -11.40 15.31
N VAL A 126 -5.37 -10.87 15.91
CA VAL A 126 -4.68 -9.68 15.39
C VAL A 126 -4.06 -9.95 14.01
N ASP A 127 -3.68 -11.21 13.73
CA ASP A 127 -3.07 -11.58 12.46
C ASP A 127 -4.09 -11.77 11.34
N THR A 128 -5.37 -12.00 11.66
CA THR A 128 -6.46 -12.06 10.67
C THR A 128 -6.72 -10.69 10.02
N ARG A 129 -6.40 -9.60 10.72
CA ARG A 129 -6.63 -8.21 10.30
C ARG A 129 -8.11 -7.88 10.06
N GLU A 130 -8.99 -8.58 10.72
CA GLU A 130 -10.45 -8.37 10.62
C GLU A 130 -10.94 -7.37 11.69
N GLU A 131 -10.23 -7.29 12.80
CA GLU A 131 -10.55 -6.39 13.90
C GLU A 131 -9.82 -5.06 13.77
N PHE A 132 -10.54 -3.95 14.01
CA PHE A 132 -9.99 -2.59 14.01
C PHE A 132 -9.30 -2.28 15.34
N GLY A 133 -8.25 -1.45 15.29
CA GLY A 133 -7.56 -0.93 16.46
C GLY A 133 -6.23 -1.61 16.76
N HIS A 134 -5.71 -2.42 15.85
CA HIS A 134 -4.41 -3.06 15.97
C HIS A 134 -3.38 -2.35 15.10
N TRP A 135 -2.42 -1.69 15.74
CA TRP A 135 -1.45 -0.83 15.09
C TRP A 135 -0.05 -1.44 15.05
N GLU A 136 0.65 -1.18 13.97
CA GLU A 136 2.10 -1.36 13.87
C GLU A 136 2.76 0.02 13.95
N THR A 137 3.89 0.15 14.65
CA THR A 137 4.65 1.40 14.71
C THR A 137 6.12 1.18 14.39
N ASP A 138 6.74 2.19 13.78
CA ASP A 138 8.14 2.19 13.40
C ASP A 138 8.70 3.62 13.33
N LEU A 139 10.02 3.77 13.26
CA LEU A 139 10.67 5.05 13.04
C LEU A 139 11.37 5.12 11.69
N VAL A 140 11.05 6.15 10.94
CA VAL A 140 11.73 6.47 9.69
C VAL A 140 12.80 7.52 9.97
N ILE A 141 14.06 7.13 9.82
CA ILE A 141 15.24 7.97 10.06
C ILE A 141 15.71 8.52 8.72
N GLY A 142 15.90 9.84 8.61
CA GLY A 142 16.46 10.51 7.46
C GLY A 142 17.98 10.33 7.38
N GLN A 143 18.69 11.26 7.97
CA GLN A 143 20.15 11.27 8.06
C GLN A 143 20.62 10.60 9.35
N LYS A 144 21.74 9.88 9.29
CA LYS A 144 22.29 9.16 10.47
C LYS A 144 23.07 10.07 11.43
N SER A 145 22.97 11.38 11.33
CA SER A 145 23.76 12.34 12.13
C SER A 145 23.40 12.44 13.61
N GLY A 146 22.32 11.78 14.05
CA GLY A 146 21.85 11.83 15.45
C GLY A 146 21.23 13.17 15.91
N LYS A 147 21.24 14.19 15.05
CA LYS A 147 20.68 15.54 15.31
C LYS A 147 19.56 15.91 14.34
N ASP A 148 18.98 14.94 13.68
CA ASP A 148 17.90 15.15 12.71
C ASP A 148 16.57 14.73 13.37
N ASP A 149 15.49 15.31 12.89
CA ASP A 149 14.14 14.83 13.20
C ASP A 149 13.95 13.41 12.68
N VAL A 150 12.96 12.72 13.23
CA VAL A 150 12.55 11.40 12.78
C VAL A 150 11.04 11.37 12.55
N LEU A 151 10.55 10.45 11.73
CA LEU A 151 9.13 10.27 11.56
C LEU A 151 8.69 9.00 12.33
N LEU A 152 7.80 9.19 13.29
CA LEU A 152 7.05 8.08 13.87
C LEU A 152 5.94 7.72 12.90
N THR A 153 5.89 6.48 12.51
CA THR A 153 4.86 5.96 11.60
C THR A 153 3.97 5.00 12.35
N LEU A 154 2.67 5.13 12.12
CA LEU A 154 1.62 4.30 12.68
C LEU A 154 0.82 3.71 11.54
N LEU A 155 0.61 2.40 11.53
CA LEU A 155 -0.18 1.70 10.53
C LEU A 155 -1.26 0.87 11.20
N GLU A 156 -2.51 1.18 10.93
CA GLU A 156 -3.64 0.36 11.34
C GLU A 156 -3.73 -0.88 10.44
N ARG A 157 -3.84 -2.07 11.06
CA ARG A 157 -3.67 -3.36 10.35
C ARG A 157 -4.85 -3.75 9.45
N LYS A 158 -6.08 -3.38 9.83
CA LYS A 158 -7.31 -3.69 9.08
C LYS A 158 -7.52 -2.71 7.92
N THR A 159 -7.55 -1.42 8.23
CA THR A 159 -7.88 -0.35 7.30
C THR A 159 -6.69 0.06 6.42
N ARG A 160 -5.48 -0.26 6.85
CA ARG A 160 -4.23 0.21 6.24
C ARG A 160 -4.02 1.71 6.34
N ASP A 161 -4.75 2.37 7.24
CA ASP A 161 -4.55 3.77 7.54
C ASP A 161 -3.14 4.00 8.09
N PHE A 162 -2.50 5.05 7.60
CA PHE A 162 -1.10 5.31 7.82
C PHE A 162 -0.89 6.74 8.28
N SER A 163 -0.54 6.92 9.55
CA SER A 163 -0.26 8.23 10.13
C SER A 163 1.24 8.46 10.28
N ILE A 164 1.68 9.69 10.04
CA ILE A 164 3.08 10.10 10.06
C ILE A 164 3.24 11.28 11.01
N ILE A 165 3.99 11.12 12.09
CA ILE A 165 4.21 12.15 13.10
C ILE A 165 5.69 12.51 13.15
N ARG A 166 6.00 13.78 12.98
CA ARG A 166 7.36 14.29 13.12
C ARG A 166 7.75 14.39 14.59
N LEU A 167 8.92 13.86 14.93
CA LEU A 167 9.50 13.91 16.26
C LEU A 167 10.85 14.63 16.25
N PRO A 168 11.17 15.41 17.30
CA PRO A 168 12.45 16.13 17.42
C PRO A 168 13.59 15.20 17.81
N GLY A 169 13.79 14.12 17.05
CA GLY A 169 14.85 13.14 17.27
C GLY A 169 14.36 11.78 17.77
N LYS A 170 15.30 10.83 17.77
CA LYS A 170 15.08 9.43 18.12
C LYS A 170 15.27 9.20 19.63
N SER A 171 14.30 9.59 20.46
CA SER A 171 14.32 9.34 21.90
C SER A 171 13.04 8.66 22.37
N SER A 172 13.13 7.92 23.47
CA SER A 172 11.96 7.26 24.08
C SER A 172 10.95 8.28 24.61
N ASP A 173 11.42 9.44 25.08
CA ASP A 173 10.56 10.53 25.52
C ASP A 173 9.76 11.13 24.38
N SER A 174 10.40 11.37 23.22
CA SER A 174 9.71 11.92 22.03
C SER A 174 8.60 10.99 21.55
N VAL A 175 8.85 9.68 21.55
CA VAL A 175 7.85 8.68 21.15
C VAL A 175 6.71 8.63 22.16
N LEU A 176 7.01 8.55 23.46
CA LEU A 176 5.98 8.51 24.51
C LEU A 176 5.11 9.77 24.49
N ASN A 177 5.72 10.96 24.38
CA ASN A 177 4.98 12.22 24.30
C ASN A 177 4.04 12.29 23.09
N ALA A 178 4.44 11.73 21.93
CA ALA A 178 3.56 11.65 20.76
C ALA A 178 2.31 10.82 21.04
N PHE A 179 2.47 9.64 21.65
CA PHE A 179 1.33 8.80 22.02
C PHE A 179 0.46 9.44 23.11
N GLN A 180 1.05 10.12 24.09
CA GLN A 180 0.29 10.87 25.11
C GLN A 180 -0.52 12.01 24.50
N LYS A 181 0.01 12.68 23.47
CA LYS A 181 -0.72 13.69 22.71
C LYS A 181 -1.92 13.08 21.99
N ILE A 182 -1.72 12.00 21.23
CA ILE A 182 -2.83 11.27 20.57
C ILE A 182 -3.86 10.82 21.59
N GLN A 183 -3.43 10.33 22.76
CA GLN A 183 -4.31 9.93 23.85
C GLN A 183 -5.15 11.10 24.36
N SER A 184 -4.54 12.28 24.56
CA SER A 184 -5.26 13.47 25.00
C SER A 184 -6.28 13.95 23.98
N GLU A 185 -6.00 13.79 22.67
CA GLU A 185 -6.89 14.16 21.58
C GLU A 185 -8.08 13.20 21.44
N LEU A 186 -7.87 11.90 21.60
CA LEU A 186 -8.91 10.88 21.48
C LEU A 186 -9.71 10.65 22.80
N GLY A 187 -9.17 11.07 23.94
CA GLY A 187 -9.82 10.88 25.25
C GLY A 187 -10.25 9.44 25.50
N ASP A 188 -11.49 9.25 25.92
CA ASP A 188 -12.07 7.93 26.23
C ASP A 188 -12.15 6.96 25.02
N SER A 189 -12.01 7.49 23.81
CA SER A 189 -12.00 6.67 22.58
C SER A 189 -10.64 6.05 22.30
N PHE A 190 -9.56 6.47 22.99
CA PHE A 190 -8.20 6.01 22.71
C PHE A 190 -8.08 4.49 22.73
N SER A 191 -8.55 3.82 23.78
CA SER A 191 -8.48 2.36 23.92
C SER A 191 -9.32 1.59 22.90
N LYS A 192 -10.33 2.24 22.29
CA LYS A 192 -11.14 1.65 21.22
C LYS A 192 -10.42 1.76 19.88
N VAL A 193 -9.68 2.88 19.66
CA VAL A 193 -8.89 3.12 18.45
C VAL A 193 -7.54 2.41 18.53
N PHE A 194 -6.90 2.39 19.70
CA PHE A 194 -5.61 1.74 19.95
C PHE A 194 -5.76 0.56 20.91
N ARG A 195 -6.27 -0.56 20.44
CA ARG A 195 -6.42 -1.79 21.25
C ARG A 195 -5.08 -2.47 21.48
N SER A 196 -4.24 -2.51 20.47
CA SER A 196 -2.88 -2.96 20.62
C SER A 196 -1.92 -2.21 19.69
N ILE A 197 -0.67 -2.11 20.11
CA ILE A 197 0.42 -1.51 19.34
C ILE A 197 1.56 -2.51 19.29
N THR A 198 2.02 -2.85 18.08
CA THR A 198 3.18 -3.72 17.85
C THR A 198 4.35 -2.89 17.37
N MET A 199 5.51 -3.04 18.01
CA MET A 199 6.73 -2.28 17.72
C MET A 199 7.98 -3.16 17.76
N ASP A 200 9.12 -2.64 17.31
CA ASP A 200 10.38 -3.35 17.44
C ASP A 200 11.02 -3.14 18.83
N ASN A 201 12.12 -3.88 19.08
CA ASN A 201 12.89 -3.78 20.32
C ASN A 201 13.91 -2.63 20.27
N GLY A 202 13.59 -1.52 19.62
CA GLY A 202 14.42 -0.33 19.61
C GLY A 202 14.42 0.38 20.95
N SER A 203 15.55 0.96 21.35
CA SER A 203 15.65 1.73 22.62
C SER A 203 14.67 2.91 22.68
N GLU A 204 14.26 3.42 21.54
CA GLU A 204 13.24 4.47 21.40
C GLU A 204 11.85 4.07 21.87
N PHE A 205 11.57 2.77 21.94
CA PHE A 205 10.30 2.24 22.42
C PHE A 205 10.35 1.72 23.87
N SER A 206 11.47 1.91 24.57
CA SER A 206 11.70 1.35 25.91
C SER A 206 10.69 1.83 26.96
N ARG A 207 10.09 3.02 26.79
CA ARG A 207 9.10 3.58 27.70
C ARG A 207 7.64 3.29 27.33
N MET A 208 7.40 2.54 26.27
CA MET A 208 6.02 2.28 25.81
C MET A 208 5.23 1.36 26.76
N ALA A 209 5.88 0.61 27.64
CA ALA A 209 5.21 -0.12 28.72
C ALA A 209 4.49 0.83 29.72
N GLU A 210 4.92 2.09 29.85
CA GLU A 210 4.26 3.11 30.69
C GLU A 210 2.87 3.47 30.10
N LEU A 211 2.72 3.42 28.78
CA LEU A 211 1.45 3.67 28.11
C LEU A 211 0.42 2.56 28.43
N GLU A 212 0.87 1.30 28.54
CA GLU A 212 0.00 0.16 28.86
C GLU A 212 -0.62 0.27 30.25
N ALA A 213 0.14 0.77 31.25
CA ALA A 213 -0.26 0.79 32.67
C ALA A 213 -1.49 1.69 32.93
N GLY A 214 -1.81 2.64 32.04
CA GLY A 214 -2.84 3.66 32.33
C GLY A 214 -4.12 3.55 31.44
N ILE A 215 -4.14 2.75 30.34
CA ILE A 215 -5.09 3.04 29.25
C ILE A 215 -5.79 1.79 28.68
N GLY A 216 -5.42 0.60 29.08
CA GLY A 216 -6.00 -0.64 28.53
C GLY A 216 -5.48 -1.04 27.13
N THR A 217 -4.58 -0.27 26.52
CA THR A 217 -3.92 -0.58 25.25
C THR A 217 -2.79 -1.56 25.49
N LYS A 218 -2.76 -2.67 24.76
CA LYS A 218 -1.70 -3.69 24.90
C LYS A 218 -0.52 -3.36 23.99
N VAL A 219 0.70 -3.47 24.50
CA VAL A 219 1.92 -3.21 23.76
C VAL A 219 2.70 -4.50 23.56
N TYR A 220 3.05 -4.82 22.30
CA TYR A 220 3.80 -6.01 21.93
C TYR A 220 5.10 -5.65 21.23
N PHE A 221 6.16 -6.38 21.51
CA PHE A 221 7.48 -6.20 20.91
C PHE A 221 7.80 -7.37 20.01
N THR A 222 8.22 -7.07 18.76
CA THR A 222 8.67 -8.09 17.82
C THR A 222 9.99 -8.71 18.26
N HIS A 223 10.32 -9.88 17.72
CA HIS A 223 11.63 -10.44 17.93
C HIS A 223 12.72 -9.56 17.32
N PRO A 224 13.87 -9.45 17.97
CA PRO A 224 15.00 -8.70 17.43
C PRO A 224 15.41 -9.24 16.05
N TYR A 225 15.59 -8.34 15.09
CA TYR A 225 15.98 -8.64 13.69
C TYR A 225 14.97 -9.46 12.86
N THR A 226 13.74 -9.58 13.28
CA THR A 226 12.69 -10.30 12.56
C THR A 226 11.77 -9.33 11.83
N SER A 227 12.26 -8.76 10.73
CA SER A 227 11.53 -7.74 9.97
C SER A 227 10.22 -8.27 9.34
N CYS A 228 10.11 -9.57 9.12
CA CYS A 228 8.89 -10.19 8.57
C CYS A 228 7.66 -10.01 9.48
N GLU A 229 7.84 -9.84 10.78
CA GLU A 229 6.76 -9.62 11.75
C GLU A 229 6.09 -8.24 11.61
N LYS A 230 6.79 -7.27 10.97
CA LYS A 230 6.29 -5.92 10.67
C LYS A 230 6.29 -5.59 9.16
N GLY A 231 6.13 -6.59 8.30
CA GLY A 231 6.21 -6.40 6.86
C GLY A 231 5.20 -5.38 6.30
N SER A 232 4.09 -5.15 6.97
CA SER A 232 3.08 -4.18 6.54
C SER A 232 3.58 -2.75 6.66
N ILE A 233 4.09 -2.35 7.84
CA ILE A 233 4.60 -0.99 8.06
C ILE A 233 5.90 -0.73 7.29
N GLU A 234 6.77 -1.74 7.11
CA GLU A 234 7.97 -1.60 6.29
C GLU A 234 7.64 -1.23 4.84
N ASN A 235 6.60 -1.85 4.26
CA ASN A 235 6.11 -1.50 2.93
C ASN A 235 5.59 -0.06 2.88
N HIS A 236 4.87 0.40 3.91
CA HIS A 236 4.36 1.77 3.99
C HIS A 236 5.50 2.78 4.18
N ASN A 237 6.49 2.47 5.02
CA ASN A 237 7.71 3.27 5.12
C ASN A 237 8.44 3.39 3.78
N GLY A 238 8.35 2.36 2.92
CA GLY A 238 8.83 2.40 1.55
C GLY A 238 8.09 3.43 0.68
N LEU A 239 6.83 3.77 0.98
CA LEU A 239 6.09 4.84 0.29
C LEU A 239 6.65 6.22 0.65
N ILE A 240 6.97 6.47 1.94
CA ILE A 240 7.61 7.72 2.38
C ILE A 240 8.91 7.94 1.59
N ARG A 241 9.67 6.88 1.34
CA ARG A 241 10.97 6.96 0.66
C ARG A 241 10.90 7.42 -0.80
N ARG A 242 9.71 7.49 -1.41
CA ARG A 242 9.51 8.10 -2.73
C ARG A 242 9.60 9.63 -2.69
N PHE A 243 9.28 10.23 -1.53
CA PHE A 243 9.26 11.68 -1.32
C PHE A 243 10.45 12.14 -0.46
N ILE A 244 10.74 11.39 0.59
CA ILE A 244 11.83 11.64 1.53
C ILE A 244 12.89 10.53 1.37
N PRO A 245 13.85 10.66 0.45
CA PRO A 245 14.87 9.64 0.21
C PRO A 245 15.75 9.39 1.43
N LYS A 246 16.24 8.17 1.57
CA LYS A 246 17.16 7.80 2.64
C LYS A 246 18.44 8.66 2.58
N GLY A 247 18.86 9.19 3.73
CA GLY A 247 20.05 10.04 3.85
C GLY A 247 19.76 11.55 3.72
N LYS A 248 18.53 11.94 3.36
CA LYS A 248 18.10 13.35 3.45
C LYS A 248 17.67 13.69 4.87
N ARG A 249 17.87 14.96 5.25
CA ARG A 249 17.40 15.44 6.56
C ARG A 249 15.89 15.57 6.58
N ILE A 250 15.24 15.03 7.60
CA ILE A 250 13.80 15.17 7.79
C ILE A 250 13.44 16.62 8.17
N ALA A 251 14.33 17.29 8.91
CA ALA A 251 14.16 18.69 9.28
C ALA A 251 14.06 19.66 8.08
N ASP A 252 14.50 19.27 6.89
CA ASP A 252 14.41 20.09 5.67
C ASP A 252 13.02 20.05 5.02
N TYR A 253 12.13 19.16 5.44
CA TYR A 253 10.75 19.06 4.95
C TYR A 253 9.79 19.78 5.90
N SER A 254 8.82 20.49 5.37
CA SER A 254 7.77 21.13 6.18
C SER A 254 6.78 20.11 6.75
N GLU A 255 5.96 20.53 7.72
CA GLU A 255 4.82 19.70 8.18
C GLU A 255 3.83 19.43 7.04
N ASP A 256 3.61 20.41 6.17
CA ASP A 256 2.73 20.28 5.01
C ASP A 256 3.27 19.25 4.00
N ASP A 257 4.60 19.16 3.81
CA ASP A 257 5.21 18.13 2.96
C ASP A 257 4.97 16.73 3.54
N ILE A 258 5.10 16.58 4.85
CA ILE A 258 4.88 15.30 5.54
C ILE A 258 3.40 14.92 5.49
N LEU A 259 2.50 15.86 5.76
CA LEU A 259 1.06 15.67 5.65
C LEU A 259 0.63 15.30 4.23
N ALA A 260 1.22 15.94 3.22
CA ALA A 260 0.94 15.60 1.82
C ALA A 260 1.32 14.15 1.48
N VAL A 261 2.42 13.64 2.04
CA VAL A 261 2.82 12.23 1.88
C VAL A 261 1.84 11.29 2.58
N GLU A 262 1.39 11.62 3.79
CA GLU A 262 0.40 10.85 4.54
C GLU A 262 -0.93 10.76 3.79
N LEU A 263 -1.49 11.91 3.40
CA LEU A 263 -2.73 11.99 2.63
C LEU A 263 -2.63 11.23 1.30
N TRP A 264 -1.51 11.38 0.60
CA TRP A 264 -1.29 10.62 -0.63
C TRP A 264 -1.28 9.10 -0.36
N ALA A 265 -0.58 8.62 0.69
CA ALA A 265 -0.50 7.21 1.02
C ALA A 265 -1.87 6.61 1.38
N ASN A 266 -2.72 7.39 2.07
CA ASN A 266 -4.06 6.99 2.50
C ASN A 266 -5.09 7.09 1.37
N ASN A 267 -4.80 7.84 0.32
CA ASN A 267 -5.63 7.93 -0.89
C ASN A 267 -5.26 6.91 -1.99
N LEU A 268 -4.30 6.00 -1.73
CA LEU A 268 -3.96 4.94 -2.68
C LEU A 268 -4.96 3.77 -2.59
N PRO A 269 -5.73 3.45 -3.65
CA PRO A 269 -6.61 2.29 -3.63
C PRO A 269 -5.84 0.99 -3.42
N ARG A 270 -6.29 0.17 -2.47
CA ARG A 270 -5.62 -1.08 -2.07
C ARG A 270 -6.43 -2.30 -2.48
N LYS A 271 -5.80 -3.22 -3.20
CA LYS A 271 -6.44 -4.48 -3.59
C LYS A 271 -6.99 -5.26 -2.39
N ILE A 272 -6.24 -5.27 -1.27
CA ILE A 272 -6.64 -5.94 -0.03
C ILE A 272 -7.92 -5.33 0.60
N LEU A 273 -8.23 -4.07 0.28
CA LEU A 273 -9.44 -3.36 0.72
C LEU A 273 -10.54 -3.35 -0.36
N GLY A 274 -10.46 -4.25 -1.35
CA GLY A 274 -11.40 -4.25 -2.48
C GLY A 274 -11.27 -3.01 -3.37
N TYR A 275 -10.07 -2.42 -3.44
CA TYR A 275 -9.75 -1.19 -4.15
C TYR A 275 -10.36 0.09 -3.57
N LYS A 276 -10.87 0.03 -2.35
CA LYS A 276 -11.11 1.22 -1.53
C LYS A 276 -9.78 1.80 -1.04
N THR A 277 -9.83 3.08 -0.66
CA THR A 277 -8.67 3.71 -0.03
C THR A 277 -8.62 3.42 1.47
N PRO A 278 -7.44 3.45 2.10
CA PRO A 278 -7.32 3.37 3.55
C PRO A 278 -8.20 4.39 4.28
N ASP A 279 -8.22 5.63 3.82
CA ASP A 279 -9.00 6.73 4.37
C ASP A 279 -10.51 6.42 4.40
N GLU A 280 -11.09 5.95 3.27
CA GLU A 280 -12.50 5.54 3.18
C GLU A 280 -12.86 4.45 4.20
N VAL A 281 -11.96 3.47 4.41
CA VAL A 281 -12.23 2.36 5.33
C VAL A 281 -12.01 2.77 6.78
N PHE A 282 -11.01 3.62 7.05
CA PHE A 282 -10.72 4.13 8.38
C PHE A 282 -11.83 5.04 8.89
N GLU A 283 -12.30 5.97 8.05
CA GLU A 283 -13.43 6.85 8.38
C GLU A 283 -14.69 6.04 8.74
N ALA A 284 -14.96 4.97 7.99
CA ALA A 284 -16.10 4.09 8.27
C ALA A 284 -15.98 3.40 9.66
N GLU A 285 -14.78 2.97 10.07
CA GLU A 285 -14.56 2.37 11.39
C GLU A 285 -14.63 3.43 12.51
N MET A 286 -14.06 4.61 12.31
CA MET A 286 -14.14 5.71 13.28
C MET A 286 -15.60 6.14 13.51
N ASN A 287 -16.39 6.26 12.44
CA ASN A 287 -17.81 6.58 12.54
C ASN A 287 -18.59 5.53 13.36
N ARG A 288 -18.24 4.24 13.26
CA ARG A 288 -18.82 3.17 14.10
C ARG A 288 -18.48 3.35 15.57
N ILE A 289 -17.21 3.69 15.88
CA ILE A 289 -16.76 3.93 17.27
C ILE A 289 -17.54 5.10 17.88
N TYR A 290 -17.64 6.21 17.16
CA TYR A 290 -18.33 7.40 17.67
C TYR A 290 -19.84 7.21 17.75
N ALA A 291 -20.46 6.49 16.83
CA ALA A 291 -21.89 6.16 16.93
C ALA A 291 -22.23 5.29 18.15
N THR A 292 -21.32 4.39 18.53
CA THR A 292 -21.49 3.57 19.75
C THR A 292 -21.15 4.32 21.04
N ALA A 293 -20.43 5.43 20.97
CA ALA A 293 -20.07 6.26 22.12
C ALA A 293 -21.17 7.28 22.51
N GLN A 294 -22.11 7.61 21.60
CA GLN A 294 -23.27 8.41 21.94
C GLN A 294 -24.32 7.49 22.59
N PRO A 295 -24.70 7.67 23.88
CA PRO A 295 -25.83 6.97 24.43
C PRO A 295 -27.05 7.37 23.60
N SER A 296 -27.81 6.35 23.11
CA SER A 296 -29.10 6.56 22.50
C SER A 296 -29.92 7.49 23.40
N ALA A 297 -30.11 8.75 22.99
CA ALA A 297 -31.09 9.60 23.60
C ALA A 297 -32.44 8.89 23.41
N GLY A 298 -32.89 8.20 24.45
CA GLY A 298 -34.14 7.53 24.49
C GLY A 298 -35.23 8.54 24.17
N PHE A 299 -35.84 8.37 22.99
CA PHE A 299 -37.08 9.03 22.65
C PHE A 299 -38.13 8.39 23.54
N ASP A 300 -38.29 8.93 24.77
CA ASP A 300 -39.44 8.63 25.64
C ASP A 300 -40.66 9.27 24.98
N ARG A 301 -41.39 8.47 24.21
CA ARG A 301 -42.74 8.84 23.74
C ARG A 301 -43.68 8.65 24.91
N ARG A 302 -43.95 9.72 25.66
CA ARG A 302 -45.16 9.86 26.43
C ARG A 302 -46.19 10.60 25.62
#